data_6b49695bfefcc7474fb7b6ab1313a027
#
_entry.id   6b49695bfefcc7474fb7b6ab1313a027
#
_cell.length_a   1.000
_cell.length_b   1.000
_cell.length_c   1.000
_cell.angle_alpha   90.00
_cell.angle_beta   90.00
_cell.angle_gamma   90.00
#
_symmetry.space_group_name_H-M   'P 1'
#
loop_
_entity.id
_entity.type
_entity.pdbx_description
1 polymer ?
#
loop_
_entity_poly.entity_id
_entity_poly.type
_entity_poly.pdbx_seq_one_letter_code
_entity_poly.pdbx_strand_id
1 'polypeptide(L)'
;MFGQEMGIIENQDYETLCLIKLTKQDIRFNILNIRGENMSKKTVVVMPDTQKILENMGEQIKLARLRRNLSTELVAERAGISRATLWAVEKGTPTVAIGTYAAVLHALGGMDKDLELVAQDDEFGRRIQDMNLVTPKRAKRK
;
A
#
# COMPACT_ATOMS: atom_id res chain seq x y z
N MET A 1 -36.04 -17.80 32.95
CA MET A 1 -36.71 -16.95 32.01
C MET A 1 -35.81 -15.73 31.70
N PHE A 2 -34.81 -15.88 30.80
CA PHE A 2 -34.09 -14.82 30.12
C PHE A 2 -33.47 -15.46 28.88
N GLY A 3 -34.16 -15.32 27.77
CA GLY A 3 -33.63 -15.60 26.45
C GLY A 3 -32.73 -14.45 26.03
N GLN A 4 -31.48 -14.73 25.71
CA GLN A 4 -30.61 -13.82 24.95
C GLN A 4 -30.56 -14.33 23.51
N GLU A 5 -31.22 -13.56 22.66
CA GLU A 5 -31.04 -13.64 21.21
C GLU A 5 -29.60 -13.26 20.87
N MET A 6 -28.82 -14.24 20.41
CA MET A 6 -27.57 -13.95 19.72
C MET A 6 -27.92 -13.48 18.31
N GLY A 7 -27.89 -12.15 18.15
CA GLY A 7 -28.02 -11.52 16.85
C GLY A 7 -26.95 -11.99 15.90
N ILE A 8 -27.39 -12.52 14.78
CA ILE A 8 -26.55 -12.82 13.62
C ILE A 8 -26.00 -11.48 13.15
N ILE A 9 -24.69 -11.28 13.26
CA ILE A 9 -24.03 -10.11 12.67
C ILE A 9 -24.01 -10.36 11.15
N GLU A 10 -24.93 -9.70 10.46
CA GLU A 10 -25.01 -9.74 9.01
C GLU A 10 -23.72 -9.17 8.38
N ASN A 11 -23.28 -9.77 7.28
CA ASN A 11 -22.11 -9.44 6.47
C ASN A 11 -22.07 -8.00 5.89
N GLN A 12 -22.99 -7.13 6.27
CA GLN A 12 -23.05 -5.73 5.83
C GLN A 12 -22.13 -4.78 6.61
N ASP A 13 -21.62 -5.20 7.77
CA ASP A 13 -20.87 -4.28 8.64
C ASP A 13 -19.43 -4.01 8.18
N TYR A 14 -18.86 -4.87 7.34
CA TYR A 14 -17.48 -4.72 6.88
C TYR A 14 -17.31 -3.68 5.76
N GLU A 15 -18.30 -3.59 4.87
CA GLU A 15 -18.33 -2.52 3.86
C GLU A 15 -18.60 -1.16 4.53
N THR A 16 -19.43 -1.14 5.57
CA THR A 16 -19.79 0.07 6.31
C THR A 16 -18.62 0.61 7.13
N LEU A 17 -17.78 -0.27 7.72
CA LEU A 17 -16.58 0.13 8.47
C LEU A 17 -15.47 0.68 7.57
N CYS A 18 -15.36 0.19 6.35
CA CYS A 18 -14.44 0.74 5.35
C CYS A 18 -14.93 2.09 4.80
N LEU A 19 -16.26 2.28 4.69
CA LEU A 19 -16.88 3.49 4.17
C LEU A 19 -16.97 4.64 5.20
N ILE A 20 -17.01 4.34 6.50
CA ILE A 20 -17.16 5.35 7.56
C ILE A 20 -15.91 6.25 7.70
N LYS A 21 -14.73 5.80 7.25
CA LYS A 21 -13.52 6.65 7.22
C LYS A 21 -13.38 7.51 5.96
N LEU A 22 -14.22 7.28 4.95
CA LEU A 22 -14.28 8.13 3.77
C LEU A 22 -15.22 9.32 4.05
N THR A 23 -14.66 10.50 4.19
CA THR A 23 -15.48 11.72 4.30
C THR A 23 -16.22 11.95 2.99
N LYS A 24 -17.41 12.62 3.04
CA LYS A 24 -18.15 13.03 1.83
C LYS A 24 -17.30 13.78 0.81
N GLN A 25 -16.20 14.36 1.26
CA GLN A 25 -15.22 15.09 0.45
C GLN A 25 -14.36 14.15 -0.40
N ASP A 26 -13.96 13.00 0.16
CA ASP A 26 -13.16 11.99 -0.53
C ASP A 26 -13.95 11.29 -1.64
N ILE A 27 -15.24 11.03 -1.38
CA ILE A 27 -16.16 10.43 -2.37
C ILE A 27 -16.40 11.42 -3.52
N ARG A 28 -16.58 12.72 -3.23
CA ARG A 28 -16.77 13.75 -4.25
C ARG A 28 -15.53 13.93 -5.13
N PHE A 29 -14.34 13.89 -4.53
CA PHE A 29 -13.08 13.96 -5.25
C PHE A 29 -12.89 12.78 -6.21
N ASN A 30 -13.27 11.58 -5.77
CA ASN A 30 -13.21 10.37 -6.59
C ASN A 30 -14.23 10.37 -7.75
N ILE A 31 -15.46 10.83 -7.52
CA ILE A 31 -16.53 10.87 -8.54
C ILE A 31 -16.23 11.92 -9.62
N LEU A 32 -15.61 13.05 -9.28
CA LEU A 32 -15.25 14.09 -10.24
C LEU A 32 -14.12 13.65 -11.17
N ASN A 33 -13.21 12.78 -10.70
CA ASN A 33 -12.13 12.21 -11.52
C ASN A 33 -12.57 11.06 -12.43
N ILE A 34 -13.74 10.44 -12.17
CA ILE A 34 -14.30 9.36 -13.02
C ILE A 34 -15.03 9.92 -14.25
N ARG A 35 -15.47 11.17 -14.24
CA ARG A 35 -16.09 11.85 -15.38
C ARG A 35 -15.04 12.51 -16.28
N GLY A 36 -14.30 11.68 -16.98
CA GLY A 36 -13.46 11.90 -18.13
C GLY A 36 -13.35 13.33 -18.71
N GLU A 37 -12.24 13.99 -18.39
CA GLU A 37 -11.64 14.92 -19.33
C GLU A 37 -10.14 14.67 -19.40
N ASN A 38 -9.68 14.33 -20.59
CA ASN A 38 -8.31 14.07 -21.04
C ASN A 38 -7.69 12.71 -20.66
N MET A 39 -7.85 11.75 -21.57
CA MET A 39 -7.12 10.48 -21.65
C MET A 39 -5.63 10.65 -22.01
N SER A 40 -4.89 11.57 -21.40
CA SER A 40 -3.48 11.74 -21.75
C SER A 40 -2.45 11.58 -20.62
N LYS A 41 -2.84 11.20 -19.42
CA LYS A 41 -1.95 10.61 -18.39
C LYS A 41 -2.86 9.96 -17.35
N LYS A 42 -2.88 8.63 -17.29
CA LYS A 42 -3.54 7.93 -16.18
C LYS A 42 -2.83 8.35 -14.87
N THR A 43 -3.40 9.32 -14.19
CA THR A 43 -2.94 9.72 -12.87
C THR A 43 -3.41 8.66 -11.88
N VAL A 44 -2.49 7.98 -11.22
CA VAL A 44 -2.84 7.07 -10.14
C VAL A 44 -3.31 7.93 -8.98
N VAL A 45 -4.61 7.83 -8.64
CA VAL A 45 -5.18 8.49 -7.48
C VAL A 45 -5.07 7.54 -6.30
N VAL A 46 -4.37 7.95 -5.26
CA VAL A 46 -4.22 7.20 -4.02
C VAL A 46 -4.94 7.91 -2.88
N MET A 47 -5.31 7.16 -1.86
CA MET A 47 -5.90 7.74 -0.65
C MET A 47 -4.88 8.63 0.08
N PRO A 48 -5.32 9.69 0.79
CA PRO A 48 -4.41 10.61 1.49
C PRO A 48 -3.44 9.92 2.46
N ASP A 49 -3.90 8.88 3.16
CA ASP A 49 -3.04 8.10 4.07
C ASP A 49 -2.00 7.28 3.30
N THR A 50 -2.38 6.70 2.16
CA THR A 50 -1.45 6.00 1.28
C THR A 50 -0.42 6.97 0.69
N GLN A 51 -0.83 8.19 0.33
CA GLN A 51 0.07 9.23 -0.14
C GLN A 51 1.13 9.56 0.91
N LYS A 52 0.75 9.73 2.17
CA LYS A 52 1.69 9.95 3.29
C LYS A 52 2.68 8.80 3.45
N ILE A 53 2.23 7.54 3.29
CA ILE A 53 3.11 6.37 3.33
C ILE A 53 4.16 6.44 2.22
N LEU A 54 3.75 6.80 0.99
CA LEU A 54 4.67 6.94 -0.13
C LEU A 54 5.67 8.08 0.09
N GLU A 55 5.23 9.22 0.60
CA GLU A 55 6.08 10.36 0.94
C GLU A 55 7.12 9.99 2.00
N ASN A 56 6.70 9.32 3.07
CA ASN A 56 7.59 8.82 4.12
C ASN A 56 8.62 7.82 3.55
N MET A 57 8.18 6.90 2.68
CA MET A 57 9.08 5.96 2.01
C MET A 57 10.11 6.69 1.13
N GLY A 58 9.66 7.68 0.35
CA GLY A 58 10.53 8.51 -0.48
C GLY A 58 11.56 9.27 0.34
N GLU A 59 11.16 9.84 1.47
CA GLU A 59 12.06 10.52 2.40
C GLU A 59 13.10 9.56 3.00
N GLN A 60 12.70 8.35 3.40
CA GLN A 60 13.63 7.33 3.90
C GLN A 60 14.66 6.92 2.84
N ILE A 61 14.25 6.78 1.59
CA ILE A 61 15.15 6.51 0.45
C ILE A 61 16.15 7.64 0.28
N LYS A 62 15.69 8.89 0.30
CA LYS A 62 16.55 10.08 0.24
C LYS A 62 17.55 10.12 1.39
N LEU A 63 17.12 9.88 2.61
CA LEU A 63 17.98 9.83 3.79
C LEU A 63 19.01 8.68 3.69
N ALA A 64 18.60 7.53 3.18
CA ALA A 64 19.49 6.38 2.96
C ALA A 64 20.60 6.73 1.95
N ARG A 65 20.26 7.45 0.87
CA ARG A 65 21.25 7.97 -0.09
C ARG A 65 22.22 8.96 0.57
N LEU A 66 21.70 9.93 1.31
CA LEU A 66 22.52 10.96 1.96
C LEU A 66 23.44 10.36 3.02
N ARG A 67 22.99 9.42 3.84
CA ARG A 67 23.81 8.71 4.83
C ARG A 67 24.99 7.96 4.20
N ARG A 68 24.83 7.52 2.94
CA ARG A 68 25.88 6.86 2.15
C ARG A 68 26.74 7.85 1.35
N ASN A 69 26.46 9.15 1.48
CA ASN A 69 27.13 10.22 0.74
C ASN A 69 27.11 9.99 -0.80
N LEU A 70 25.97 9.46 -1.31
CA LEU A 70 25.79 9.21 -2.73
C LEU A 70 25.13 10.40 -3.41
N SER A 71 25.65 10.81 -4.57
CA SER A 71 25.02 11.85 -5.39
C SER A 71 23.77 11.33 -6.10
N THR A 72 22.88 12.23 -6.48
CA THR A 72 21.68 11.88 -7.26
C THR A 72 22.03 11.30 -8.61
N GLU A 73 23.11 11.80 -9.23
CA GLU A 73 23.62 11.33 -10.51
C GLU A 73 24.05 9.86 -10.41
N LEU A 74 24.86 9.56 -9.41
CA LEU A 74 25.39 8.22 -9.22
C LEU A 74 24.31 7.18 -8.93
N VAL A 75 23.32 7.52 -8.09
CA VAL A 75 22.21 6.60 -7.79
C VAL A 75 21.30 6.42 -9.01
N ALA A 76 21.00 7.50 -9.73
CA ALA A 76 20.22 7.42 -10.96
C ALA A 76 20.90 6.55 -12.03
N GLU A 77 22.21 6.72 -12.22
CA GLU A 77 23.02 5.90 -13.14
C GLU A 77 22.98 4.41 -12.74
N ARG A 78 23.26 4.09 -11.48
CA ARG A 78 23.23 2.71 -10.97
C ARG A 78 21.87 2.05 -11.08
N ALA A 79 20.79 2.82 -10.87
CA ALA A 79 19.43 2.34 -10.98
C ALA A 79 18.91 2.31 -12.43
N GLY A 80 19.70 2.81 -13.41
CA GLY A 80 19.31 2.87 -14.81
C GLY A 80 18.13 3.82 -15.09
N ILE A 81 18.00 4.90 -14.32
CA ILE A 81 16.89 5.87 -14.40
C ILE A 81 17.39 7.30 -14.59
N SER A 82 16.48 8.21 -14.95
CA SER A 82 16.80 9.64 -15.00
C SER A 82 16.84 10.25 -13.58
N ARG A 83 17.58 11.36 -13.41
CA ARG A 83 17.56 12.14 -12.16
C ARG A 83 16.17 12.64 -11.80
N ALA A 84 15.36 13.00 -12.79
CA ALA A 84 13.97 13.41 -12.59
C ALA A 84 13.12 12.26 -12.02
N THR A 85 13.35 11.02 -12.50
CA THR A 85 12.70 9.83 -11.97
C THR A 85 13.14 9.54 -10.53
N LEU A 86 14.44 9.66 -10.20
CA LEU A 86 14.91 9.52 -8.84
C LEU A 86 14.29 10.57 -7.91
N TRP A 87 14.19 11.82 -8.37
CA TRP A 87 13.51 12.86 -7.62
C TRP A 87 12.03 12.52 -7.34
N ALA A 88 11.32 11.95 -8.34
CA ALA A 88 9.94 11.50 -8.16
C ALA A 88 9.82 10.35 -7.14
N VAL A 89 10.78 9.42 -7.12
CA VAL A 89 10.88 8.36 -6.10
C VAL A 89 11.07 8.96 -4.70
N GLU A 90 12.03 9.89 -4.55
CA GLU A 90 12.34 10.56 -3.27
C GLU A 90 11.19 11.47 -2.78
N LYS A 91 10.28 11.85 -3.65
CA LYS A 91 9.05 12.59 -3.33
C LYS A 91 7.85 11.69 -3.04
N GLY A 92 7.97 10.38 -3.20
CA GLY A 92 6.86 9.47 -3.01
C GLY A 92 5.75 9.64 -4.03
N THR A 93 6.09 9.97 -5.27
CA THR A 93 5.10 10.19 -6.33
C THR A 93 4.40 8.87 -6.68
N PRO A 94 3.06 8.79 -6.62
CA PRO A 94 2.32 7.53 -6.78
C PRO A 94 2.33 6.95 -8.19
N THR A 95 2.70 7.75 -9.19
CA THR A 95 2.78 7.32 -10.59
C THR A 95 4.08 6.57 -10.93
N VAL A 96 5.03 6.51 -9.99
CA VAL A 96 6.29 5.77 -10.20
C VAL A 96 6.04 4.28 -10.01
N ALA A 97 6.50 3.48 -10.96
CA ALA A 97 6.36 2.03 -10.90
C ALA A 97 7.17 1.44 -9.73
N ILE A 98 6.63 0.39 -9.08
CA ILE A 98 7.31 -0.31 -7.97
C ILE A 98 8.68 -0.86 -8.37
N GLY A 99 8.84 -1.30 -9.63
CA GLY A 99 10.13 -1.74 -10.15
C GLY A 99 11.20 -0.64 -10.13
N THR A 100 10.80 0.63 -10.30
CA THR A 100 11.71 1.77 -10.18
C THR A 100 12.17 1.96 -8.73
N TYR A 101 11.27 1.83 -7.76
CA TYR A 101 11.62 1.83 -6.34
C TYR A 101 12.60 0.70 -6.01
N ALA A 102 12.32 -0.52 -6.51
CA ALA A 102 13.20 -1.67 -6.32
C ALA A 102 14.62 -1.41 -6.88
N ALA A 103 14.72 -0.85 -8.09
CA ALA A 103 16.01 -0.52 -8.70
C ALA A 103 16.80 0.53 -7.89
N VAL A 104 16.11 1.55 -7.36
CA VAL A 104 16.74 2.56 -6.48
C VAL A 104 17.20 1.95 -5.16
N LEU A 105 16.38 1.13 -4.52
CA LEU A 105 16.72 0.43 -3.28
C LEU A 105 17.91 -0.52 -3.48
N HIS A 106 17.97 -1.21 -4.61
CA HIS A 106 19.11 -2.04 -4.98
C HIS A 106 20.38 -1.20 -5.15
N ALA A 107 20.30 -0.07 -5.87
CA ALA A 107 21.42 0.85 -6.08
C ALA A 107 21.97 1.45 -4.78
N LEU A 108 21.16 1.52 -3.74
CA LEU A 108 21.53 1.98 -2.41
C LEU A 108 22.24 0.93 -1.56
N GLY A 109 22.47 -0.28 -2.08
CA GLY A 109 23.21 -1.35 -1.41
C GLY A 109 22.36 -2.52 -0.96
N GLY A 110 21.40 -2.94 -1.79
CA GLY A 110 20.62 -4.16 -1.57
C GLY A 110 19.48 -4.02 -0.57
N MET A 111 18.94 -2.80 -0.43
CA MET A 111 17.72 -2.54 0.40
C MET A 111 16.44 -3.02 -0.28
N ASP A 112 16.50 -3.49 -1.52
CA ASP A 112 15.39 -4.11 -2.26
C ASP A 112 14.84 -5.38 -1.58
N LYS A 113 15.63 -6.04 -0.75
CA LYS A 113 15.19 -7.18 0.08
C LYS A 113 14.07 -6.84 1.05
N ASP A 114 13.99 -5.59 1.48
CA ASP A 114 12.91 -5.13 2.36
C ASP A 114 11.54 -5.22 1.67
N LEU A 115 11.50 -5.27 0.34
CA LEU A 115 10.26 -5.46 -0.42
C LEU A 115 9.65 -6.86 -0.24
N GLU A 116 10.43 -7.86 0.15
CA GLU A 116 9.93 -9.21 0.46
C GLU A 116 9.01 -9.20 1.68
N LEU A 117 9.15 -8.19 2.55
CA LEU A 117 8.31 -8.04 3.74
C LEU A 117 6.95 -7.41 3.43
N VAL A 118 6.79 -6.82 2.24
CA VAL A 118 5.52 -6.22 1.82
C VAL A 118 4.47 -7.30 1.68
N ALA A 119 3.34 -7.15 2.39
CA ALA A 119 2.22 -8.10 2.44
C ALA A 119 2.55 -9.48 3.05
N GLN A 120 3.74 -9.68 3.62
CA GLN A 120 4.13 -10.93 4.26
C GLN A 120 3.25 -11.25 5.48
N ASP A 121 2.90 -10.24 6.25
CA ASP A 121 2.07 -10.38 7.44
C ASP A 121 0.63 -9.92 7.21
N ASP A 122 -0.15 -10.80 6.59
CA ASP A 122 -1.60 -10.61 6.40
C ASP A 122 -2.38 -11.19 7.58
N GLU A 123 -2.26 -10.56 8.75
CA GLU A 123 -2.96 -11.00 9.96
C GLU A 123 -4.49 -10.94 9.79
N PHE A 124 -4.99 -9.92 9.10
CA PHE A 124 -6.43 -9.75 8.88
C PHE A 124 -6.99 -10.86 7.98
N GLY A 125 -6.32 -11.16 6.87
CA GLY A 125 -6.73 -12.25 5.97
C GLY A 125 -6.70 -13.60 6.65
N ARG A 126 -5.68 -13.87 7.50
CA ARG A 126 -5.62 -15.08 8.33
C ARG A 126 -6.80 -15.18 9.27
N ARG A 127 -7.16 -14.09 9.96
CA ARG A 127 -8.33 -14.07 10.86
C ARG A 127 -9.64 -14.36 10.13
N ILE A 128 -9.84 -13.79 8.92
CA ILE A 128 -11.01 -14.10 8.09
C ILE A 128 -11.02 -15.57 7.69
N GLN A 129 -9.88 -16.12 7.29
CA GLN A 129 -9.74 -17.51 6.93
C GLN A 129 -10.08 -18.43 8.11
N ASP A 130 -9.57 -18.12 9.31
CA ASP A 130 -9.80 -18.88 10.53
C ASP A 130 -11.28 -18.85 10.96
N MET A 131 -11.97 -17.72 10.82
CA MET A 131 -13.41 -17.61 11.08
C MET A 131 -14.25 -18.49 10.16
N ASN A 132 -13.78 -18.73 8.92
CA ASN A 132 -14.47 -19.55 7.94
C ASN A 132 -14.09 -21.04 8.00
N LEU A 133 -13.13 -21.42 8.87
CA LEU A 133 -12.74 -22.80 9.05
C LEU A 133 -13.83 -23.59 9.78
N VAL A 134 -14.38 -24.61 9.12
CA VAL A 134 -15.28 -25.58 9.75
C VAL A 134 -14.46 -26.50 10.63
N THR A 135 -14.46 -26.24 11.94
CA THR A 135 -13.80 -27.12 12.90
C THR A 135 -14.57 -28.44 13.08
N PRO A 136 -13.96 -29.61 12.81
CA PRO A 136 -14.63 -30.88 12.99
C PRO A 136 -14.92 -31.11 14.48
N LYS A 137 -16.14 -31.59 14.82
CA LYS A 137 -16.56 -31.88 16.19
C LYS A 137 -15.69 -32.94 16.90
N ARG A 138 -14.94 -33.73 16.17
CA ARG A 138 -14.01 -34.76 16.70
C ARG A 138 -12.78 -34.88 15.82
N ALA A 139 -11.62 -35.09 16.43
CA ALA A 139 -10.41 -35.47 15.74
C ALA A 139 -10.61 -36.82 15.00
N LYS A 140 -10.07 -36.92 13.77
CA LYS A 140 -10.03 -38.20 13.06
C LYS A 140 -9.09 -39.15 13.83
N ARG A 141 -9.58 -40.36 14.18
CA ARG A 141 -8.71 -41.42 14.71
C ARG A 141 -7.74 -41.82 13.58
N LYS A 142 -6.45 -41.89 13.90
CA LYS A 142 -5.44 -42.49 13.01
C LYS A 142 -5.61 -43.98 12.99
#